data_3ff3b20890b3e9be27d8107788521849
#
_entry.id   3ff3b20890b3e9be27d8107788521849
#
_cell.length_a   1.000
_cell.length_b   1.000
_cell.length_c   1.000
_cell.angle_alpha   90.00
_cell.angle_beta   90.00
_cell.angle_gamma   90.00
#
_symmetry.space_group_name_H-M   'P 1'
#
loop_
_entity.id
_entity.type
_entity.pdbx_description
1 polymer ?
#
loop_
_entity_poly.entity_id
_entity_poly.type
_entity_poly.pdbx_seq_one_letter_code
_entity_poly.pdbx_strand_id
1 'polypeptide(L)'
;MSILIKNGQVIDPATQKDEISDVLIENGVITRVEKGIRVKDAQVIDAKGCYVMPGIIDMHVHLRDPGQTYKEDIESGSKAAAKGGVTTLVAMPNTKPVIDSPDRVNYVTIKADRFSPINVLQAGAITVGQKGEELADIEGMVK
;
A
#
# COMPACT_ATOMS: atom_id res chain seq x y z
N MET A 1 14.68 -15.65 -1.00
CA MET A 1 13.49 -16.33 -1.58
C MET A 1 13.23 -15.75 -2.95
N SER A 2 13.07 -16.61 -3.98
CA SER A 2 12.84 -16.15 -5.35
C SER A 2 11.42 -16.49 -5.80
N ILE A 3 10.75 -15.58 -6.47
CA ILE A 3 9.43 -15.77 -7.08
C ILE A 3 9.55 -15.50 -8.58
N LEU A 4 9.03 -16.40 -9.39
CA LEU A 4 8.99 -16.26 -10.84
C LEU A 4 7.53 -16.25 -11.32
N ILE A 5 7.05 -15.08 -11.75
CA ILE A 5 5.74 -14.92 -12.38
C ILE A 5 5.92 -15.14 -13.87
N LYS A 6 5.16 -16.07 -14.45
CA LYS A 6 5.29 -16.47 -15.85
C LYS A 6 4.06 -16.17 -16.69
N ASN A 7 4.29 -15.92 -17.98
CA ASN A 7 3.28 -15.86 -19.04
C ASN A 7 2.23 -14.74 -18.85
N GLY A 8 2.45 -13.77 -17.97
CA GLY A 8 1.50 -12.68 -17.74
C GLY A 8 1.63 -11.56 -18.77
N GLN A 9 0.54 -10.85 -19.02
CA GLN A 9 0.57 -9.57 -19.74
C GLN A 9 1.15 -8.52 -18.80
N VAL A 10 2.44 -8.23 -18.94
CA VAL A 10 3.13 -7.25 -18.09
C VAL A 10 2.83 -5.85 -18.59
N ILE A 11 2.21 -5.04 -17.73
CA ILE A 11 1.88 -3.63 -17.98
C ILE A 11 2.69 -2.78 -17.01
N ASP A 12 3.60 -1.97 -17.54
CA ASP A 12 4.39 -1.00 -16.76
C ASP A 12 4.42 0.34 -17.48
N PRO A 13 3.59 1.31 -17.04
CA PRO A 13 3.54 2.63 -17.66
C PRO A 13 4.86 3.40 -17.60
N ALA A 14 5.68 3.17 -16.57
CA ALA A 14 6.95 3.88 -16.40
C ALA A 14 7.98 3.49 -17.46
N THR A 15 7.99 2.22 -17.88
CA THR A 15 8.86 1.71 -18.95
C THR A 15 8.15 1.56 -20.29
N GLN A 16 6.87 1.93 -20.38
CA GLN A 16 6.00 1.74 -21.56
C GLN A 16 5.90 0.27 -21.99
N LYS A 17 6.04 -0.64 -21.05
CA LYS A 17 5.92 -2.08 -21.32
C LYS A 17 4.47 -2.50 -21.32
N ASP A 18 4.05 -3.21 -22.37
CA ASP A 18 2.75 -3.85 -22.51
C ASP A 18 2.92 -5.10 -23.39
N GLU A 19 3.40 -6.18 -22.79
CA GLU A 19 3.70 -7.43 -23.50
C GLU A 19 3.62 -8.65 -22.60
N ILE A 20 3.46 -9.84 -23.18
CA ILE A 20 3.61 -11.09 -22.44
C ILE A 20 5.09 -11.28 -22.08
N SER A 21 5.38 -11.30 -20.78
CA SER A 21 6.72 -11.46 -20.22
C SER A 21 6.68 -12.25 -18.91
N ASP A 22 7.84 -12.70 -18.48
CA ASP A 22 8.03 -13.24 -17.13
C ASP A 22 8.65 -12.16 -16.22
N VAL A 23 8.35 -12.23 -14.92
CA VAL A 23 8.90 -11.32 -13.91
C VAL A 23 9.60 -12.15 -12.84
N LEU A 24 10.89 -11.91 -12.63
CA LEU A 24 11.68 -12.51 -11.57
C LEU A 24 11.83 -11.54 -10.40
N ILE A 25 11.47 -12.02 -9.21
CA ILE A 25 11.59 -11.29 -7.96
C ILE A 25 12.56 -12.05 -7.06
N GLU A 26 13.62 -11.40 -6.62
CA GLU A 26 14.62 -11.95 -5.72
C GLU A 26 14.82 -11.02 -4.52
N ASN A 27 14.69 -11.58 -3.32
CA ASN A 27 14.80 -10.82 -2.07
C ASN A 27 13.91 -9.56 -2.00
N GLY A 28 12.68 -9.66 -2.54
CA GLY A 28 11.70 -8.58 -2.53
C GLY A 28 11.91 -7.52 -3.64
N VAL A 29 12.87 -7.72 -4.55
CA VAL A 29 13.18 -6.79 -5.64
C VAL A 29 12.94 -7.46 -6.98
N ILE A 30 12.32 -6.75 -7.93
CA ILE A 30 12.21 -7.19 -9.32
C ILE A 30 13.60 -7.08 -9.96
N THR A 31 14.18 -8.22 -10.33
CA THR A 31 15.54 -8.28 -10.91
C THR A 31 15.54 -8.44 -12.42
N ARG A 32 14.50 -9.05 -12.98
CA ARG A 32 14.37 -9.27 -14.43
C ARG A 32 12.92 -9.22 -14.89
N VAL A 33 12.68 -8.59 -16.05
CA VAL A 33 11.38 -8.60 -16.75
C VAL A 33 11.65 -8.90 -18.22
N GLU A 34 11.52 -10.17 -18.62
CA GLU A 34 11.82 -10.64 -19.99
C GLU A 34 11.10 -11.95 -20.28
N LYS A 35 11.10 -12.40 -21.53
CA LYS A 35 10.49 -13.67 -21.93
C LYS A 35 11.39 -14.85 -21.63
N GLY A 36 10.80 -15.96 -21.16
CA GLY A 36 11.46 -17.25 -21.07
C GLY A 36 12.47 -17.38 -19.92
N ILE A 37 12.27 -16.65 -18.82
CA ILE A 37 13.11 -16.77 -17.64
C ILE A 37 13.09 -18.21 -17.12
N ARG A 38 14.28 -18.74 -16.82
CA ARG A 38 14.47 -20.03 -16.15
C ARG A 38 15.36 -19.83 -14.94
N VAL A 39 14.84 -20.18 -13.77
CA VAL A 39 15.56 -20.15 -12.49
C VAL A 39 15.28 -21.42 -11.75
N LYS A 40 16.30 -22.02 -11.13
CA LYS A 40 16.15 -23.16 -10.23
C LYS A 40 15.65 -22.65 -8.86
N ASP A 41 14.83 -23.44 -8.21
CA ASP A 41 14.39 -23.22 -6.82
C ASP A 41 13.58 -21.92 -6.59
N ALA A 42 12.92 -21.40 -7.63
CA ALA A 42 11.98 -20.30 -7.49
C ALA A 42 10.54 -20.82 -7.30
N GLN A 43 9.76 -20.12 -6.48
CA GLN A 43 8.30 -20.31 -6.46
C GLN A 43 7.73 -19.78 -7.78
N VAL A 44 7.12 -20.65 -8.58
CA VAL A 44 6.56 -20.28 -9.87
C VAL A 44 5.07 -19.96 -9.73
N ILE A 45 4.66 -18.80 -10.27
CA ILE A 45 3.25 -18.38 -10.40
C ILE A 45 2.94 -18.29 -11.90
N ASP A 46 2.03 -19.11 -12.40
CA ASP A 46 1.56 -18.99 -13.78
C ASP A 46 0.47 -17.91 -13.87
N ALA A 47 0.79 -16.82 -14.53
CA ALA A 47 -0.09 -15.67 -14.77
C ALA A 47 -0.68 -15.65 -16.19
N LYS A 48 -0.76 -16.80 -16.86
CA LYS A 48 -1.35 -16.89 -18.20
C LYS A 48 -2.77 -16.36 -18.21
N GLY A 49 -3.04 -15.36 -19.07
CA GLY A 49 -4.34 -14.69 -19.16
C GLY A 49 -4.61 -13.66 -18.07
N CYS A 50 -3.62 -13.36 -17.23
CA CYS A 50 -3.70 -12.31 -16.21
C CYS A 50 -2.85 -11.10 -16.60
N TYR A 51 -3.23 -9.94 -16.09
CA TYR A 51 -2.36 -8.77 -16.08
C TYR A 51 -1.38 -8.85 -14.90
N VAL A 52 -0.12 -8.50 -15.14
CA VAL A 52 0.93 -8.31 -14.13
C VAL A 52 1.35 -6.85 -14.20
N MET A 53 1.05 -6.10 -13.15
CA MET A 53 1.21 -4.65 -13.12
C MET A 53 1.69 -4.20 -11.75
N PRO A 54 2.24 -2.97 -11.62
CA PRO A 54 2.52 -2.39 -10.30
C PRO A 54 1.28 -2.42 -9.41
N GLY A 55 1.48 -2.64 -8.11
CA GLY A 55 0.38 -2.64 -7.15
C GLY A 55 -0.36 -1.31 -7.15
N ILE A 56 -1.67 -1.36 -7.00
CA ILE A 56 -2.52 -0.17 -6.98
C ILE A 56 -2.23 0.64 -5.71
N ILE A 57 -2.15 1.97 -5.86
CA ILE A 57 -2.03 2.91 -4.75
C ILE A 57 -3.35 3.65 -4.62
N ASP A 58 -4.01 3.50 -3.46
CA ASP A 58 -5.21 4.27 -3.12
C ASP A 58 -4.82 5.47 -2.26
N MET A 59 -4.91 6.66 -2.85
CA MET A 59 -4.46 7.90 -2.19
C MET A 59 -5.54 8.55 -1.30
N HIS A 60 -6.72 7.96 -1.14
CA HIS A 60 -7.79 8.56 -0.34
C HIS A 60 -8.74 7.52 0.23
N VAL A 61 -8.46 7.03 1.43
CA VAL A 61 -9.30 6.02 2.09
C VAL A 61 -9.60 6.42 3.53
N HIS A 62 -10.74 5.96 4.06
CA HIS A 62 -11.15 6.20 5.43
C HIS A 62 -11.14 4.91 6.23
N LEU A 63 -10.06 4.65 6.99
CA LEU A 63 -9.95 3.47 7.85
C LEU A 63 -10.66 3.62 9.20
N ARG A 64 -11.17 4.83 9.54
CA ARG A 64 -12.01 5.08 10.72
C ARG A 64 -11.34 4.80 12.08
N ASP A 65 -10.10 4.51 12.09
CA ASP A 65 -9.28 4.19 13.25
C ASP A 65 -8.20 5.28 13.46
N PRO A 66 -8.18 5.90 14.62
CA PRO A 66 -8.88 5.63 15.88
C PRO A 66 -10.35 6.08 15.94
N GLY A 67 -11.08 5.49 16.91
CA GLY A 67 -12.32 6.00 17.48
C GLY A 67 -13.62 5.71 16.75
N GLN A 68 -13.58 5.17 15.54
CA GLN A 68 -14.77 4.76 14.80
C GLN A 68 -14.65 3.32 14.27
N THR A 69 -13.92 2.48 14.97
CA THR A 69 -13.58 1.09 14.58
C THR A 69 -14.81 0.17 14.44
N TYR A 70 -15.97 0.61 14.88
CA TYR A 70 -17.23 -0.07 14.61
C TYR A 70 -17.72 0.06 13.15
N LYS A 71 -17.12 0.97 12.37
CA LYS A 71 -17.40 1.16 10.93
C LYS A 71 -16.38 0.46 10.07
N GLU A 72 -15.10 0.64 10.40
CA GLU A 72 -13.94 0.09 9.73
C GLU A 72 -12.73 0.25 10.65
N ASP A 73 -11.71 -0.58 10.48
CA ASP A 73 -10.43 -0.43 11.16
C ASP A 73 -9.25 -0.64 10.21
N ILE A 74 -8.03 -0.41 10.73
CA ILE A 74 -6.81 -0.53 9.92
C ILE A 74 -6.63 -1.96 9.41
N GLU A 75 -6.93 -2.98 10.22
CA GLU A 75 -6.73 -4.38 9.85
C GLU A 75 -7.71 -4.82 8.76
N SER A 76 -9.01 -4.61 8.97
CA SER A 76 -10.05 -5.04 8.04
C SER A 76 -10.02 -4.27 6.74
N GLY A 77 -9.85 -2.94 6.79
CA GLY A 77 -9.77 -2.09 5.61
C GLY A 77 -8.54 -2.39 4.75
N SER A 78 -7.37 -2.58 5.38
CA SER A 78 -6.15 -2.92 4.63
C SER A 78 -6.20 -4.34 4.04
N LYS A 79 -6.82 -5.31 4.71
CA LYS A 79 -7.06 -6.65 4.14
C LYS A 79 -8.00 -6.61 2.95
N ALA A 80 -9.07 -5.80 3.02
CA ALA A 80 -9.98 -5.61 1.89
C ALA A 80 -9.28 -4.98 0.69
N ALA A 81 -8.45 -3.94 0.93
CA ALA A 81 -7.64 -3.29 -0.07
C ALA A 81 -6.63 -4.27 -0.73
N ALA A 82 -5.91 -5.04 0.08
CA ALA A 82 -4.99 -6.06 -0.40
C ALA A 82 -5.68 -7.08 -1.32
N LYS A 83 -6.89 -7.51 -0.97
CA LYS A 83 -7.69 -8.42 -1.80
C LYS A 83 -8.10 -7.80 -3.14
N GLY A 84 -8.22 -6.48 -3.20
CA GLY A 84 -8.46 -5.71 -4.43
C GLY A 84 -7.21 -5.42 -5.26
N GLY A 85 -6.01 -5.85 -4.82
CA GLY A 85 -4.74 -5.57 -5.51
C GLY A 85 -4.09 -4.24 -5.12
N VAL A 86 -4.60 -3.57 -4.11
CA VAL A 86 -3.98 -2.38 -3.53
C VAL A 86 -2.78 -2.80 -2.68
N THR A 87 -1.66 -2.13 -2.84
CA THR A 87 -0.42 -2.39 -2.10
C THR A 87 -0.01 -1.23 -1.18
N THR A 88 -0.62 -0.07 -1.38
CA THR A 88 -0.39 1.11 -0.55
C THR A 88 -1.67 1.94 -0.46
N LEU A 89 -2.04 2.35 0.74
CA LEU A 89 -3.12 3.30 0.95
C LEU A 89 -2.65 4.55 1.69
N VAL A 90 -3.36 5.67 1.45
CA VAL A 90 -3.23 6.90 2.22
C VAL A 90 -4.52 7.10 3.03
N ALA A 91 -4.43 6.88 4.34
CA ALA A 91 -5.56 7.03 5.25
C ALA A 91 -5.82 8.50 5.58
N MET A 92 -7.08 8.90 5.53
CA MET A 92 -7.50 10.28 5.79
C MET A 92 -7.59 10.60 7.29
N PRO A 93 -7.29 11.85 7.71
CA PRO A 93 -7.12 12.21 9.10
C PRO A 93 -8.42 12.44 9.89
N ASN A 94 -9.60 12.32 9.27
CA ASN A 94 -10.91 12.63 9.86
C ASN A 94 -11.44 11.53 10.78
N THR A 95 -10.64 11.11 11.71
CA THR A 95 -10.89 10.11 12.75
C THR A 95 -11.35 10.77 14.07
N LYS A 96 -11.48 10.01 15.16
CA LYS A 96 -11.79 10.50 16.51
C LYS A 96 -10.84 9.87 17.53
N PRO A 97 -9.83 10.63 18.00
CA PRO A 97 -9.52 12.03 17.65
C PRO A 97 -9.04 12.17 16.20
N VAL A 98 -9.09 13.39 15.67
CA VAL A 98 -8.50 13.76 14.37
C VAL A 98 -6.99 13.50 14.41
N ILE A 99 -6.40 13.05 13.31
CA ILE A 99 -4.94 12.88 13.20
C ILE A 99 -4.30 14.24 12.89
N ASP A 100 -3.93 14.98 13.92
CA ASP A 100 -3.39 16.33 13.85
C ASP A 100 -2.16 16.54 14.75
N SER A 101 -1.55 15.43 15.21
CA SER A 101 -0.33 15.46 16.03
C SER A 101 0.57 14.26 15.73
N PRO A 102 1.88 14.37 15.99
CA PRO A 102 2.84 13.27 15.80
C PRO A 102 2.44 11.98 16.50
N ASP A 103 1.97 12.05 17.75
CA ASP A 103 1.56 10.87 18.51
C ASP A 103 0.41 10.11 17.83
N ARG A 104 -0.52 10.83 17.21
CA ARG A 104 -1.66 10.23 16.52
C ARG A 104 -1.26 9.60 15.20
N VAL A 105 -0.34 10.23 14.44
CA VAL A 105 0.29 9.62 13.27
C VAL A 105 0.99 8.33 13.69
N ASN A 106 1.79 8.39 14.73
CA ASN A 106 2.57 7.26 15.25
C ASN A 106 1.66 6.08 15.68
N TYR A 107 0.52 6.38 16.33
CA TYR A 107 -0.47 5.36 16.65
C TYR A 107 -0.91 4.57 15.42
N VAL A 108 -1.25 5.28 14.33
CA VAL A 108 -1.69 4.63 13.08
C VAL A 108 -0.57 3.82 12.45
N THR A 109 0.64 4.37 12.39
CA THR A 109 1.82 3.71 11.83
C THR A 109 2.13 2.41 12.56
N ILE A 110 2.25 2.45 13.89
CA ILE A 110 2.54 1.25 14.71
C ILE A 110 1.45 0.19 14.53
N LYS A 111 0.19 0.61 14.50
CA LYS A 111 -0.93 -0.33 14.31
C LYS A 111 -0.94 -0.93 12.91
N ALA A 112 -0.66 -0.13 11.89
CA ALA A 112 -0.54 -0.59 10.51
C ALA A 112 0.62 -1.58 10.34
N ASP A 113 1.79 -1.29 10.86
CA ASP A 113 2.96 -2.18 10.81
C ASP A 113 2.68 -3.55 11.44
N ARG A 114 1.82 -3.58 12.45
CA ARG A 114 1.49 -4.82 13.15
C ARG A 114 0.40 -5.65 12.48
N PHE A 115 -0.59 -5.02 11.86
CA PHE A 115 -1.83 -5.69 11.44
C PHE A 115 -2.14 -5.58 9.95
N SER A 116 -1.52 -4.64 9.23
CA SER A 116 -1.79 -4.47 7.80
C SER A 116 -0.90 -5.37 6.93
N PRO A 117 -1.46 -6.05 5.92
CA PRO A 117 -0.68 -6.80 4.94
C PRO A 117 -0.05 -5.91 3.85
N ILE A 118 -0.36 -4.62 3.83
CA ILE A 118 0.08 -3.64 2.82
C ILE A 118 0.57 -2.35 3.49
N ASN A 119 1.21 -1.47 2.72
CA ASN A 119 1.64 -0.18 3.25
C ASN A 119 0.45 0.72 3.56
N VAL A 120 0.44 1.31 4.75
CA VAL A 120 -0.55 2.32 5.16
C VAL A 120 0.19 3.59 5.51
N LEU A 121 -0.02 4.63 4.72
CA LEU A 121 0.46 5.96 4.97
C LEU A 121 -0.67 6.78 5.62
N GLN A 122 -0.33 7.64 6.57
CA GLN A 122 -1.30 8.46 7.27
C GLN A 122 -1.17 9.92 6.85
N ALA A 123 -2.23 10.50 6.30
CA ALA A 123 -2.31 11.94 6.10
C ALA A 123 -2.59 12.66 7.43
N GLY A 124 -1.81 13.68 7.77
CA GLY A 124 -2.08 14.57 8.88
C GLY A 124 -3.10 15.66 8.52
N ALA A 125 -3.90 16.10 9.49
CA ALA A 125 -4.74 17.28 9.32
C ALA A 125 -3.87 18.55 9.35
N ILE A 126 -4.16 19.50 8.47
CA ILE A 126 -3.43 20.78 8.39
C ILE A 126 -3.70 21.64 9.61
N THR A 127 -4.92 21.56 10.17
CA THR A 127 -5.34 22.37 11.31
C THR A 127 -5.79 21.49 12.47
N VAL A 128 -5.59 21.97 13.70
CA VAL A 128 -6.01 21.30 14.93
C VAL A 128 -7.52 21.01 14.89
N GLY A 129 -7.89 19.73 15.06
CA GLY A 129 -9.27 19.29 15.02
C GLY A 129 -9.97 19.50 13.69
N GLN A 130 -9.25 19.84 12.61
CA GLN A 130 -9.80 20.21 11.28
C GLN A 130 -10.74 21.45 11.33
N LYS A 131 -10.48 22.38 12.23
CA LYS A 131 -11.34 23.57 12.44
C LYS A 131 -11.01 24.76 11.53
N GLY A 132 -9.82 24.77 10.91
CA GLY A 132 -9.37 25.90 10.06
C GLY A 132 -8.85 27.10 10.86
N GLU A 133 -8.66 26.97 12.17
CA GLU A 133 -8.31 28.08 13.08
C GLU A 133 -6.82 28.12 13.44
N GLU A 134 -6.24 26.97 13.75
CA GLU A 134 -4.89 26.82 14.25
C GLU A 134 -4.15 25.72 13.47
N LEU A 135 -2.89 25.98 13.09
CA LEU A 135 -2.08 24.98 12.38
C LEU A 135 -1.70 23.84 13.32
N ALA A 136 -1.81 22.62 12.82
CA ALA A 136 -1.28 21.44 13.49
C ALA A 136 0.26 21.41 13.44
N ASP A 137 0.88 20.55 14.25
CA ASP A 137 2.33 20.32 14.21
C ASP A 137 2.73 19.51 12.96
N ILE A 138 2.71 20.19 11.80
CA ILE A 138 2.99 19.57 10.51
C ILE A 138 4.42 19.03 10.46
N GLU A 139 5.38 19.79 11.00
CA GLU A 139 6.80 19.38 10.99
C GLU A 139 7.01 18.11 11.83
N GLY A 140 6.37 18.03 12.99
CA GLY A 140 6.44 16.85 13.85
C GLY A 140 5.76 15.62 13.25
N MET A 141 4.71 15.80 12.44
CA MET A 141 4.00 14.69 11.79
C MET A 141 4.74 14.11 10.58
N VAL A 142 5.69 14.83 9.99
CA VAL A 142 6.46 14.39 8.79
C VAL A 142 7.75 13.64 9.16
N LYS A 143 8.18 13.72 10.41
CA LYS A 143 9.39 13.03 10.92
C LYS A 143 9.11 11.58 11.24
#